data_5430f2711c2f6ec3f923b93cf4caca7a
#
_entry.id   5430f2711c2f6ec3f923b93cf4caca7a
#
_cell.length_a   1.000
_cell.length_b   1.000
_cell.length_c   1.000
_cell.angle_alpha   90.00
_cell.angle_beta   90.00
_cell.angle_gamma   90.00
#
_symmetry.space_group_name_H-M   'P 1'
#
loop_
_entity.id
_entity.type
_entity.pdbx_description
1 polymer ?
#
loop_
_entity_poly.entity_id
_entity_poly.type
_entity_poly.pdbx_seq_one_letter_code
_entity_poly.pdbx_strand_id
1 'polypeptide(L)'
;MSYCNWSKGDPLMEAYHDEEWGVPLHDDKKLFEFLMLESLQCGLSWILMLKKREIFRECFAGFDYKRVARFTEEDVEKILAVPGMLRSPRKVTAVIQNAKCYEAVCEEFGSFDTYLWRFTDGKTVLYDGHKDGWIPVSNQLSEEIAKDLKKRGFRYLGSITVYSYLQACGVINDHGENCSCYEKINSAFPTVTLPCCEETGSVQYN
;
A
#
# COMPACT_ATOMS: atom_id res chain seq x y z
N MET A 1 9.77 -22.06 -6.60
CA MET A 1 10.43 -21.13 -5.63
C MET A 1 9.32 -20.45 -4.85
N SER A 2 9.47 -20.20 -3.54
CA SER A 2 8.44 -19.47 -2.79
C SER A 2 8.35 -18.04 -3.30
N TYR A 3 7.14 -17.52 -3.56
CA TYR A 3 6.91 -16.11 -3.93
C TYR A 3 7.52 -15.13 -2.91
N CYS A 4 7.54 -15.51 -1.64
CA CYS A 4 8.08 -14.69 -0.55
C CYS A 4 9.62 -14.57 -0.52
N ASN A 5 10.34 -15.07 -1.53
CA ASN A 5 11.80 -14.95 -1.59
C ASN A 5 12.30 -13.49 -1.73
N TRP A 6 11.43 -12.57 -2.17
CA TRP A 6 11.76 -11.14 -2.26
C TRP A 6 12.14 -10.50 -0.92
N SER A 7 11.66 -11.05 0.19
CA SER A 7 11.94 -10.52 1.54
C SER A 7 13.27 -10.98 2.11
N LYS A 8 13.87 -12.07 1.57
CA LYS A 8 15.04 -12.72 2.15
C LYS A 8 16.33 -11.94 1.91
N GLY A 9 17.20 -11.96 2.92
CA GLY A 9 18.58 -11.43 2.83
C GLY A 9 18.76 -10.00 3.30
N ASP A 10 17.68 -9.30 3.70
CA ASP A 10 17.75 -8.03 4.41
C ASP A 10 16.81 -8.09 5.62
N PRO A 11 17.32 -7.92 6.87
CA PRO A 11 16.52 -8.06 8.08
C PRO A 11 15.29 -7.12 8.13
N LEU A 12 15.37 -5.95 7.51
CA LEU A 12 14.26 -5.00 7.48
C LEU A 12 13.14 -5.47 6.55
N MET A 13 13.52 -6.10 5.41
CA MET A 13 12.56 -6.71 4.50
C MET A 13 11.90 -7.95 5.10
N GLU A 14 12.68 -8.78 5.82
CA GLU A 14 12.17 -9.95 6.52
C GLU A 14 11.19 -9.55 7.62
N ALA A 15 11.53 -8.58 8.46
CA ALA A 15 10.63 -8.07 9.50
C ALA A 15 9.34 -7.49 8.91
N TYR A 16 9.44 -6.69 7.84
CA TYR A 16 8.27 -6.15 7.15
C TYR A 16 7.35 -7.26 6.61
N HIS A 17 7.93 -8.28 5.98
CA HIS A 17 7.19 -9.43 5.46
C HIS A 17 6.49 -10.23 6.58
N ASP A 18 7.17 -10.48 7.69
CA ASP A 18 6.68 -11.36 8.75
C ASP A 18 5.65 -10.68 9.67
N GLU A 19 5.72 -9.35 9.79
CA GLU A 19 4.96 -8.61 10.79
C GLU A 19 3.89 -7.67 10.19
N GLU A 20 4.09 -7.19 8.96
CA GLU A 20 3.23 -6.14 8.39
C GLU A 20 2.57 -6.56 7.07
N TRP A 21 3.34 -7.06 6.09
CA TRP A 21 2.84 -7.33 4.75
C TRP A 21 1.77 -8.43 4.73
N GLY A 22 0.62 -8.16 4.12
CA GLY A 22 -0.50 -9.09 4.04
C GLY A 22 -1.37 -9.17 5.31
N VAL A 23 -0.97 -8.51 6.40
CA VAL A 23 -1.78 -8.48 7.63
C VAL A 23 -2.94 -7.48 7.46
N PRO A 24 -4.22 -7.91 7.63
CA PRO A 24 -5.37 -7.03 7.53
C PRO A 24 -5.28 -5.82 8.44
N LEU A 25 -5.35 -4.64 7.86
CA LEU A 25 -5.12 -3.37 8.51
C LEU A 25 -6.40 -2.53 8.54
N HIS A 26 -6.83 -2.11 9.75
CA HIS A 26 -8.06 -1.36 10.01
C HIS A 26 -7.82 -0.03 10.75
N ASP A 27 -6.60 0.45 10.82
CA ASP A 27 -6.24 1.73 11.41
C ASP A 27 -6.03 2.78 10.33
N ASP A 28 -6.87 3.83 10.28
CA ASP A 28 -6.85 4.86 9.25
C ASP A 28 -5.49 5.57 9.13
N LYS A 29 -4.78 5.76 10.23
CA LYS A 29 -3.47 6.40 10.19
C LYS A 29 -2.41 5.51 9.54
N LYS A 30 -2.42 4.22 9.86
CA LYS A 30 -1.53 3.24 9.24
C LYS A 30 -1.92 2.98 7.77
N LEU A 31 -3.20 2.92 7.45
CA LEU A 31 -3.69 2.87 6.07
C LEU A 31 -3.19 4.05 5.25
N PHE A 32 -3.21 5.27 5.82
CA PHE A 32 -2.65 6.43 5.16
C PHE A 32 -1.12 6.34 5.02
N GLU A 33 -0.40 5.88 6.05
CA GLU A 33 1.05 5.67 5.98
C GLU A 33 1.42 4.73 4.83
N PHE A 34 0.80 3.55 4.74
CA PHE A 34 1.08 2.59 3.67
C PHE A 34 0.74 3.15 2.29
N LEU A 35 -0.41 3.82 2.15
CA LEU A 35 -0.81 4.43 0.89
C LEU A 35 0.21 5.50 0.42
N MET A 36 0.76 6.27 1.36
CA MET A 36 1.77 7.28 1.04
C MET A 36 3.14 6.65 0.74
N LEU A 37 3.54 5.60 1.44
CA LEU A 37 4.77 4.87 1.13
C LEU A 37 4.72 4.30 -0.29
N GLU A 38 3.62 3.70 -0.70
CA GLU A 38 3.41 3.20 -2.06
C GLU A 38 3.44 4.33 -3.10
N SER A 39 2.80 5.45 -2.83
CA SER A 39 2.84 6.60 -3.75
C SER A 39 4.25 7.21 -3.88
N LEU A 40 5.03 7.22 -2.78
CA LEU A 40 6.41 7.70 -2.76
C LEU A 40 7.36 6.73 -3.43
N GLN A 41 7.05 5.42 -3.42
CA GLN A 41 7.89 4.38 -4.00
C GLN A 41 8.03 4.52 -5.52
N CYS A 42 7.04 5.02 -6.25
CA CYS A 42 7.04 5.04 -7.71
C CYS A 42 8.43 5.28 -8.32
N GLY A 43 8.99 4.24 -8.98
CA GLY A 43 10.34 4.23 -9.59
C GLY A 43 11.50 4.04 -8.60
N LEU A 44 11.23 3.61 -7.35
CA LEU A 44 12.22 3.33 -6.32
C LEU A 44 12.01 1.91 -5.76
N SER A 45 13.01 1.37 -5.05
CA SER A 45 12.90 0.06 -4.40
C SER A 45 12.15 0.16 -3.07
N TRP A 46 11.42 -0.93 -2.69
CA TRP A 46 10.70 -0.98 -1.41
C TRP A 46 11.63 -0.90 -0.20
N ILE A 47 12.78 -1.57 -0.26
CA ILE A 47 13.78 -1.47 0.81
C ILE A 47 14.22 -0.01 1.08
N LEU A 48 14.25 0.85 0.06
CA LEU A 48 14.56 2.27 0.24
C LEU A 48 13.43 2.97 1.01
N MET A 49 12.16 2.60 0.77
CA MET A 49 11.02 3.14 1.51
C MET A 49 11.11 2.74 2.98
N LEU A 50 11.39 1.49 3.28
CA LEU A 50 11.55 1.00 4.65
C LEU A 50 12.71 1.71 5.38
N LYS A 51 13.89 1.84 4.73
CA LYS A 51 15.05 2.56 5.29
C LYS A 51 14.79 4.04 5.56
N LYS A 52 13.87 4.66 4.82
CA LYS A 52 13.52 6.08 4.97
C LYS A 52 12.22 6.30 5.76
N ARG A 53 11.58 5.25 6.24
CA ARG A 53 10.25 5.31 6.85
C ARG A 53 10.18 6.28 8.03
N GLU A 54 11.20 6.28 8.90
CA GLU A 54 11.25 7.21 10.03
C GLU A 54 11.41 8.67 9.58
N ILE A 55 12.23 8.94 8.56
CA ILE A 55 12.34 10.27 7.98
C ILE A 55 10.98 10.74 7.42
N PHE A 56 10.25 9.84 6.75
CA PHE A 56 8.92 10.16 6.26
C PHE A 56 7.93 10.42 7.41
N ARG A 57 7.98 9.63 8.48
CA ARG A 57 7.16 9.84 9.68
C ARG A 57 7.43 11.22 10.31
N GLU A 58 8.68 11.58 10.47
CA GLU A 58 9.07 12.91 10.96
C GLU A 58 8.59 14.03 10.03
N CYS A 59 8.84 13.92 8.72
CA CYS A 59 8.47 14.91 7.72
C CYS A 59 6.96 15.08 7.56
N PHE A 60 6.20 14.02 7.67
CA PHE A 60 4.74 14.00 7.46
C PHE A 60 3.94 13.87 8.76
N ALA A 61 4.44 14.46 9.87
CA ALA A 61 3.74 14.54 11.16
C ALA A 61 3.24 13.17 11.66
N GLY A 62 4.04 12.10 11.48
CA GLY A 62 3.69 10.73 11.83
C GLY A 62 2.55 10.17 10.99
N PHE A 63 2.39 10.65 9.77
CA PHE A 63 1.28 10.33 8.86
C PHE A 63 -0.11 10.65 9.42
N ASP A 64 -0.21 11.70 10.24
CA ASP A 64 -1.49 12.30 10.59
C ASP A 64 -2.05 13.03 9.36
N TYR A 65 -2.95 12.38 8.63
CA TYR A 65 -3.48 12.92 7.37
C TYR A 65 -4.17 14.29 7.55
N LYS A 66 -4.81 14.54 8.72
CA LYS A 66 -5.45 15.82 9.01
C LYS A 66 -4.43 16.95 9.12
N ARG A 67 -3.29 16.68 9.75
CA ARG A 67 -2.18 17.63 9.83
C ARG A 67 -1.50 17.81 8.49
N VAL A 68 -1.19 16.72 7.79
CA VAL A 68 -0.54 16.76 6.47
C VAL A 68 -1.39 17.50 5.44
N ALA A 69 -2.72 17.35 5.47
CA ALA A 69 -3.64 18.08 4.59
C ALA A 69 -3.57 19.63 4.74
N ARG A 70 -3.03 20.13 5.84
CA ARG A 70 -2.86 21.56 6.14
C ARG A 70 -1.47 22.09 5.79
N PHE A 71 -0.55 21.25 5.34
CA PHE A 71 0.80 21.68 4.97
C PHE A 71 0.77 22.66 3.80
N THR A 72 1.68 23.64 3.88
CA THR A 72 1.84 24.74 2.93
C THR A 72 3.04 24.53 2.01
N GLU A 73 3.28 25.45 1.08
CA GLU A 73 4.50 25.47 0.25
C GLU A 73 5.76 25.61 1.10
N GLU A 74 5.71 26.39 2.19
CA GLU A 74 6.84 26.52 3.13
C GLU A 74 7.16 25.18 3.82
N ASP A 75 6.15 24.38 4.15
CA ASP A 75 6.35 23.04 4.71
C ASP A 75 6.98 22.09 3.68
N VAL A 76 6.61 22.21 2.40
CA VAL A 76 7.25 21.46 1.30
C VAL A 76 8.76 21.80 1.22
N GLU A 77 9.13 23.06 1.31
CA GLU A 77 10.53 23.51 1.29
C GLU A 77 11.29 22.93 2.50
N LYS A 78 10.71 23.01 3.70
CA LYS A 78 11.29 22.43 4.92
C LYS A 78 11.50 20.91 4.79
N ILE A 79 10.50 20.19 4.28
CA ILE A 79 10.58 18.74 4.07
C ILE A 79 11.70 18.40 3.09
N LEU A 80 11.80 19.12 1.97
CA LEU A 80 12.83 18.88 0.96
C LEU A 80 14.26 19.19 1.46
N ALA A 81 14.39 20.06 2.48
CA ALA A 81 15.66 20.39 3.12
C ALA A 81 16.13 19.30 4.13
N VAL A 82 15.25 18.41 4.57
CA VAL A 82 15.59 17.34 5.54
C VAL A 82 16.63 16.39 4.94
N PRO A 83 17.77 16.17 5.61
CA PRO A 83 18.76 15.18 5.15
C PRO A 83 18.15 13.79 5.02
N GLY A 84 18.40 13.16 3.89
CA GLY A 84 17.86 11.82 3.62
C GLY A 84 16.45 11.78 3.02
N MET A 85 15.72 12.89 2.97
CA MET A 85 14.43 12.96 2.29
C MET A 85 14.57 12.77 0.77
N LEU A 86 13.49 12.33 0.11
CA LEU A 86 13.42 12.25 -1.35
C LEU A 86 13.47 13.66 -1.98
N ARG A 87 14.39 13.88 -2.90
CA ARG A 87 14.53 15.17 -3.62
C ARG A 87 13.52 15.29 -4.77
N SER A 88 12.24 15.20 -4.44
CA SER A 88 11.16 15.28 -5.42
C SER A 88 10.01 16.17 -4.92
N PRO A 89 9.99 17.46 -5.26
CA PRO A 89 8.91 18.36 -4.88
C PRO A 89 7.54 17.81 -5.29
N ARG A 90 7.45 17.23 -6.49
CA ARG A 90 6.20 16.64 -7.01
C ARG A 90 5.66 15.52 -6.12
N LYS A 91 6.52 14.64 -5.57
CA LYS A 91 6.11 13.57 -4.67
C LYS A 91 5.66 14.11 -3.32
N VAL A 92 6.40 15.08 -2.74
CA VAL A 92 6.04 15.73 -1.47
C VAL A 92 4.69 16.43 -1.59
N THR A 93 4.49 17.24 -2.64
CA THR A 93 3.21 17.91 -2.90
C THR A 93 2.07 16.91 -3.13
N ALA A 94 2.36 15.75 -3.77
CA ALA A 94 1.36 14.72 -3.96
C ALA A 94 0.90 14.09 -2.64
N VAL A 95 1.79 13.91 -1.66
CA VAL A 95 1.41 13.43 -0.31
C VAL A 95 0.42 14.39 0.35
N ILE A 96 0.64 15.70 0.25
CA ILE A 96 -0.27 16.72 0.80
C ILE A 96 -1.62 16.69 0.07
N GLN A 97 -1.61 16.60 -1.25
CA GLN A 97 -2.84 16.47 -2.04
C GLN A 97 -3.61 15.19 -1.67
N ASN A 98 -2.90 14.07 -1.55
CA ASN A 98 -3.50 12.80 -1.15
C ASN A 98 -4.09 12.87 0.27
N ALA A 99 -3.45 13.58 1.19
CA ALA A 99 -4.00 13.79 2.53
C ALA A 99 -5.34 14.54 2.52
N LYS A 100 -5.49 15.55 1.67
CA LYS A 100 -6.75 16.27 1.48
C LYS A 100 -7.84 15.35 0.90
N CYS A 101 -7.49 14.55 -0.10
CA CYS A 101 -8.41 13.57 -0.68
C CYS A 101 -8.80 12.48 0.33
N TYR A 102 -7.84 12.04 1.15
CA TYR A 102 -8.04 11.06 2.20
C TYR A 102 -9.03 11.56 3.27
N GLU A 103 -8.86 12.80 3.72
CA GLU A 103 -9.78 13.46 4.66
C GLU A 103 -11.19 13.52 4.08
N ALA A 104 -11.35 13.92 2.82
CA ALA A 104 -12.66 13.95 2.16
C ALA A 104 -13.32 12.55 2.05
N VAL A 105 -12.52 11.50 1.81
CA VAL A 105 -13.01 10.11 1.82
C VAL A 105 -13.49 9.73 3.24
N CYS A 106 -12.71 10.07 4.27
CA CYS A 106 -13.12 9.81 5.66
C CYS A 106 -14.41 10.56 6.03
N GLU A 107 -14.60 11.78 5.55
CA GLU A 107 -15.84 12.54 5.76
C GLU A 107 -17.05 11.89 5.06
N GLU A 108 -16.87 11.36 3.84
CA GLU A 108 -17.95 10.73 3.05
C GLU A 108 -18.34 9.35 3.59
N PHE A 109 -17.37 8.53 4.01
CA PHE A 109 -17.58 7.12 4.38
C PHE A 109 -17.49 6.84 5.89
N GLY A 110 -17.17 7.86 6.71
CA GLY A 110 -16.92 7.72 8.13
C GLY A 110 -15.47 7.38 8.48
N SER A 111 -14.79 6.59 7.64
CA SER A 111 -13.37 6.25 7.75
C SER A 111 -12.81 5.80 6.40
N PHE A 112 -11.50 5.82 6.24
CA PHE A 112 -10.87 5.24 5.05
C PHE A 112 -10.89 3.70 5.12
N ASP A 113 -10.86 3.15 6.30
CA ASP A 113 -11.09 1.72 6.55
C ASP A 113 -12.42 1.26 5.94
N THR A 114 -13.52 1.92 6.28
CA THR A 114 -14.84 1.62 5.70
C THR A 114 -14.84 1.76 4.18
N TYR A 115 -14.19 2.81 3.65
CA TYR A 115 -14.07 3.02 2.22
C TYR A 115 -13.30 1.90 1.53
N LEU A 116 -12.14 1.49 2.08
CA LEU A 116 -11.26 0.50 1.45
C LEU A 116 -11.90 -0.90 1.50
N TRP A 117 -12.32 -1.33 2.69
CA TRP A 117 -12.80 -2.68 2.90
C TRP A 117 -14.19 -2.98 2.31
N ARG A 118 -14.95 -1.94 1.92
CA ARG A 118 -16.24 -2.15 1.21
C ARG A 118 -16.09 -2.89 -0.12
N PHE A 119 -14.94 -2.80 -0.77
CA PHE A 119 -14.68 -3.46 -2.06
C PHE A 119 -14.56 -4.98 -1.95
N THR A 120 -14.37 -5.49 -0.75
CA THR A 120 -14.21 -6.92 -0.47
C THR A 120 -15.15 -7.43 0.63
N ASP A 121 -16.21 -6.66 0.96
CA ASP A 121 -17.14 -6.95 2.07
C ASP A 121 -16.42 -7.23 3.40
N GLY A 122 -15.34 -6.52 3.68
CA GLY A 122 -14.53 -6.66 4.90
C GLY A 122 -13.69 -7.94 4.96
N LYS A 123 -13.44 -8.61 3.84
CA LYS A 123 -12.71 -9.88 3.79
C LYS A 123 -11.40 -9.74 3.04
N THR A 124 -10.39 -10.47 3.48
CA THR A 124 -9.14 -10.65 2.72
C THR A 124 -9.39 -11.56 1.51
N VAL A 125 -8.96 -11.11 0.36
CA VAL A 125 -9.09 -11.85 -0.90
C VAL A 125 -7.91 -12.79 -1.09
N LEU A 126 -8.21 -14.04 -1.41
CA LEU A 126 -7.29 -15.06 -1.89
C LEU A 126 -7.60 -15.30 -3.36
N TYR A 127 -6.62 -15.24 -4.24
CA TYR A 127 -6.85 -15.56 -5.65
C TYR A 127 -6.43 -17.01 -5.93
N ASP A 128 -7.37 -17.80 -6.48
CA ASP A 128 -7.06 -19.14 -6.94
C ASP A 128 -6.07 -19.05 -8.10
N GLY A 129 -4.94 -19.79 -8.01
CA GLY A 129 -3.85 -19.71 -8.99
C GLY A 129 -2.63 -18.88 -8.57
N HIS A 130 -2.72 -17.97 -7.57
CA HIS A 130 -1.55 -17.26 -7.03
C HIS A 130 -0.59 -18.21 -6.29
N LYS A 131 -1.10 -19.34 -5.82
CA LYS A 131 -0.36 -20.39 -5.13
C LYS A 131 0.82 -20.96 -5.92
N ASP A 132 0.80 -20.91 -7.24
CA ASP A 132 1.89 -21.39 -8.10
C ASP A 132 3.01 -20.35 -8.28
N GLY A 133 2.97 -19.24 -7.54
CA GLY A 133 3.99 -18.19 -7.57
C GLY A 133 3.83 -17.20 -8.73
N TRP A 134 2.70 -17.25 -9.44
CA TRP A 134 2.34 -16.24 -10.42
C TRP A 134 1.41 -15.21 -9.76
N ILE A 135 1.87 -13.99 -9.66
CA ILE A 135 1.09 -12.88 -9.10
C ILE A 135 1.09 -11.75 -10.13
N PRO A 136 -0.10 -11.25 -10.50
CA PRO A 136 -0.19 -10.15 -11.45
C PRO A 136 0.36 -8.86 -10.84
N VAL A 137 0.73 -7.91 -11.69
CA VAL A 137 1.13 -6.57 -11.24
C VAL A 137 -0.09 -5.67 -10.94
N SER A 138 -1.26 -6.02 -11.47
CA SER A 138 -2.56 -5.40 -11.21
C SER A 138 -3.68 -6.37 -11.53
N ASN A 139 -4.87 -6.13 -11.02
CA ASN A 139 -6.06 -6.92 -11.29
C ASN A 139 -7.31 -6.01 -11.31
N GLN A 140 -8.48 -6.59 -11.60
CA GLN A 140 -9.72 -5.83 -11.69
C GLN A 140 -10.03 -5.03 -10.43
N LEU A 141 -9.80 -5.60 -9.23
CA LEU A 141 -10.00 -4.92 -7.95
C LEU A 141 -9.11 -3.67 -7.82
N SER A 142 -7.81 -3.81 -8.10
CA SER A 142 -6.87 -2.70 -8.04
C SER A 142 -7.15 -1.63 -9.12
N GLU A 143 -7.64 -2.02 -10.29
CA GLU A 143 -8.03 -1.10 -11.36
C GLU A 143 -9.27 -0.28 -10.98
N GLU A 144 -10.28 -0.93 -10.38
CA GLU A 144 -11.49 -0.27 -9.91
C GLU A 144 -11.17 0.75 -8.81
N ILE A 145 -10.41 0.34 -7.79
CA ILE A 145 -10.00 1.23 -6.69
C ILE A 145 -9.12 2.37 -7.20
N ALA A 146 -8.15 2.10 -8.07
CA ALA A 146 -7.29 3.13 -8.66
C ALA A 146 -8.10 4.15 -9.47
N LYS A 147 -9.10 3.70 -10.21
CA LYS A 147 -10.00 4.57 -10.98
C LYS A 147 -10.81 5.49 -10.05
N ASP A 148 -11.34 4.96 -8.95
CA ASP A 148 -12.10 5.76 -7.98
C ASP A 148 -11.19 6.76 -7.25
N LEU A 149 -10.01 6.32 -6.76
CA LEU A 149 -9.02 7.20 -6.14
C LEU A 149 -8.57 8.32 -7.08
N LYS A 150 -8.32 8.01 -8.36
CA LYS A 150 -7.97 9.02 -9.38
C LYS A 150 -9.09 10.03 -9.59
N LYS A 151 -10.36 9.58 -9.64
CA LYS A 151 -11.54 10.46 -9.75
C LYS A 151 -11.66 11.39 -8.55
N ARG A 152 -11.27 10.94 -7.36
CA ARG A 152 -11.24 11.73 -6.12
C ARG A 152 -10.04 12.68 -6.02
N GLY A 153 -9.10 12.64 -6.99
CA GLY A 153 -7.97 13.56 -7.09
C GLY A 153 -6.66 13.05 -6.48
N PHE A 154 -6.61 11.80 -6.04
CA PHE A 154 -5.36 11.18 -5.57
C PHE A 154 -4.30 11.15 -6.69
N ARG A 155 -3.03 11.19 -6.30
CA ARG A 155 -1.86 11.22 -7.18
C ARG A 155 -0.94 10.02 -6.94
N TYR A 156 -0.27 9.55 -7.98
CA TYR A 156 0.68 8.42 -7.95
C TYR A 156 0.07 7.09 -7.45
N LEU A 157 -1.22 6.89 -7.64
CA LEU A 157 -1.96 5.69 -7.27
C LEU A 157 -2.60 5.06 -8.51
N GLY A 158 -1.76 4.57 -9.44
CA GLY A 158 -2.19 3.73 -10.56
C GLY A 158 -2.52 2.30 -10.10
N SER A 159 -3.10 1.48 -10.97
CA SER A 159 -3.54 0.11 -10.64
C SER A 159 -2.43 -0.76 -10.06
N ILE A 160 -1.21 -0.64 -10.58
CA ILE A 160 -0.02 -1.38 -10.07
C ILE A 160 0.30 -0.96 -8.64
N THR A 161 0.35 0.35 -8.37
CA THR A 161 0.62 0.88 -7.01
C THR A 161 -0.49 0.52 -6.05
N VAL A 162 -1.75 0.58 -6.50
CA VAL A 162 -2.90 0.19 -5.69
C VAL A 162 -2.86 -1.31 -5.40
N TYR A 163 -2.47 -2.16 -6.37
CA TYR A 163 -2.31 -3.59 -6.12
C TYR A 163 -1.30 -3.87 -5.00
N SER A 164 -0.11 -3.26 -5.06
CA SER A 164 0.90 -3.35 -4.00
C SER A 164 0.37 -2.85 -2.65
N TYR A 165 -0.41 -1.76 -2.66
CA TYR A 165 -1.07 -1.25 -1.45
C TYR A 165 -2.07 -2.25 -0.86
N LEU A 166 -2.88 -2.92 -1.70
CA LEU A 166 -3.84 -3.93 -1.25
C LEU A 166 -3.14 -5.14 -0.62
N GLN A 167 -1.99 -5.55 -1.18
CA GLN A 167 -1.13 -6.56 -0.58
C GLN A 167 -0.57 -6.08 0.77
N ALA A 168 -0.02 -4.85 0.82
CA ALA A 168 0.58 -4.30 2.03
C ALA A 168 -0.40 -4.21 3.20
N CYS A 169 -1.67 -3.83 2.94
CA CYS A 169 -2.71 -3.72 3.99
C CYS A 169 -3.52 -5.00 4.21
N GLY A 170 -3.17 -6.12 3.59
CA GLY A 170 -3.85 -7.40 3.79
C GLY A 170 -5.26 -7.49 3.21
N VAL A 171 -5.65 -6.56 2.31
CA VAL A 171 -6.88 -6.70 1.51
C VAL A 171 -6.73 -7.87 0.53
N ILE A 172 -5.51 -8.11 0.04
CA ILE A 172 -5.13 -9.29 -0.74
C ILE A 172 -4.04 -10.04 0.03
N ASN A 173 -4.20 -11.34 0.24
CA ASN A 173 -3.13 -12.18 0.79
C ASN A 173 -2.45 -12.94 -0.35
N ASP A 174 -1.28 -12.45 -0.74
CA ASP A 174 -0.42 -13.04 -1.78
C ASP A 174 0.84 -13.70 -1.19
N HIS A 175 0.83 -14.05 0.09
CA HIS A 175 1.86 -14.95 0.62
C HIS A 175 1.83 -16.30 -0.12
N GLY A 176 3.01 -16.86 -0.39
CA GLY A 176 3.07 -18.22 -0.96
C GLY A 176 2.47 -19.26 0.00
N GLU A 177 1.80 -20.29 -0.52
CA GLU A 177 1.17 -21.34 0.31
C GLU A 177 2.12 -22.02 1.32
N ASN A 178 3.41 -22.09 0.97
CA ASN A 178 4.45 -22.64 1.86
C ASN A 178 5.04 -21.59 2.84
N CYS A 179 4.47 -20.37 2.87
CA CYS A 179 4.86 -19.33 3.80
C CYS A 179 4.02 -19.44 5.08
N SER A 180 4.68 -19.39 6.25
CA SER A 180 3.99 -19.44 7.54
C SER A 180 2.99 -18.29 7.73
N CYS A 181 3.21 -17.14 7.09
CA CYS A 181 2.31 -15.99 7.14
C CYS A 181 1.00 -16.26 6.38
N TYR A 182 1.02 -17.07 5.31
CA TYR A 182 -0.18 -17.42 4.56
C TYR A 182 -1.24 -18.06 5.45
N GLU A 183 -0.87 -19.15 6.14
CA GLU A 183 -1.79 -19.89 7.00
C GLU A 183 -2.17 -19.10 8.26
N LYS A 184 -1.22 -18.36 8.83
CA LYS A 184 -1.45 -17.48 9.98
C LYS A 184 -2.53 -16.44 9.70
N ILE A 185 -2.49 -15.79 8.54
CA ILE A 185 -3.46 -14.77 8.14
C ILE A 185 -4.81 -15.43 7.85
N ASN A 186 -4.84 -16.49 7.05
CA ASN A 186 -6.07 -17.15 6.65
C ASN A 186 -6.85 -17.77 7.82
N SER A 187 -6.15 -18.18 8.88
CA SER A 187 -6.79 -18.71 10.09
C SER A 187 -7.28 -17.63 11.06
N ALA A 188 -6.67 -16.44 11.02
CA ALA A 188 -6.96 -15.36 11.95
C ALA A 188 -8.00 -14.36 11.46
N PHE A 189 -8.20 -14.24 10.15
CA PHE A 189 -9.05 -13.22 9.53
C PHE A 189 -10.08 -13.81 8.57
N PRO A 190 -11.24 -13.15 8.37
CA PRO A 190 -12.21 -13.54 7.36
C PRO A 190 -11.61 -13.46 5.95
N THR A 191 -11.75 -14.52 5.18
CA THR A 191 -11.23 -14.62 3.81
C THR A 191 -12.32 -14.94 2.79
N VAL A 192 -12.06 -14.61 1.53
CA VAL A 192 -12.86 -15.02 0.38
C VAL A 192 -11.94 -15.44 -0.76
N THR A 193 -12.18 -16.59 -1.36
CA THR A 193 -11.42 -17.05 -2.53
C THR A 193 -12.14 -16.59 -3.80
N LEU A 194 -11.41 -15.91 -4.67
CA LEU A 194 -11.87 -15.48 -5.98
C LEU A 194 -11.07 -16.19 -7.07
N PRO A 195 -11.69 -16.46 -8.24
CA PRO A 195 -10.93 -16.98 -9.39
C PRO A 195 -9.87 -15.95 -9.80
N CYS A 196 -8.71 -16.45 -10.23
CA CYS A 196 -7.71 -15.58 -10.86
C CYS A 196 -8.27 -15.04 -12.17
N CYS A 197 -8.25 -13.72 -12.35
CA CYS A 197 -8.63 -13.12 -13.62
C CYS A 197 -7.62 -13.50 -14.68
N GLU A 198 -8.10 -14.02 -15.82
CA GLU A 198 -7.29 -14.33 -16.99
C GLU A 198 -6.45 -13.10 -17.41
N GLU A 199 -5.24 -13.36 -17.82
CA GLU A 199 -4.11 -12.50 -18.11
C GLU A 199 -4.41 -11.09 -18.68
N THR A 200 -3.99 -10.07 -17.96
CA THR A 200 -3.51 -8.83 -18.56
C THR A 200 -2.04 -8.63 -18.14
N GLY A 201 -1.12 -9.21 -18.92
CA GLY A 201 0.32 -8.92 -18.91
C GLY A 201 1.12 -9.46 -17.72
N SER A 202 1.79 -10.61 -17.90
CA SER A 202 2.76 -11.18 -16.96
C SER A 202 4.10 -10.45 -17.00
N VAL A 203 4.58 -9.99 -15.87
CA VAL A 203 6.01 -9.65 -15.67
C VAL A 203 6.61 -10.71 -14.76
N GLN A 204 7.52 -11.52 -15.32
CA GLN A 204 8.36 -12.40 -14.52
C GLN A 204 9.42 -11.54 -13.83
N TYR A 205 9.43 -11.56 -12.51
CA TYR A 205 10.54 -11.04 -11.72
C TYR A 205 11.69 -12.07 -11.73
N ASN A 206 12.76 -11.74 -12.45
CA ASN A 206 14.05 -12.44 -12.37
C ASN A 206 14.83 -12.00 -11.13
#